data_1334406e3108da64c2c1035be0197e26
#
_entry.id   1334406e3108da64c2c1035be0197e26
#
_cell.length_a   1.000
_cell.length_b   1.000
_cell.length_c   1.000
_cell.angle_alpha   90.00
_cell.angle_beta   90.00
_cell.angle_gamma   90.00
#
_symmetry.space_group_name_H-M   'P 1'
#
loop_
_entity.id
_entity.type
_entity.pdbx_description
1 polymer ?
#
loop_
_entity_poly.entity_id
_entity_poly.type
_entity_poly.pdbx_seq_one_letter_code
_entity_poly.pdbx_strand_id
1 'polypeptide(L)'
;KYLTQTIDEEVKKAVDLQNQIQVTWDKLYQPFLASEEYKTWMILNPISMALQPIENTRDTISTLLQVEAQPHIILGEQPDSLPVKPLHPFNWISSEKDSFDITLVSHLPFTEINQLVGSNIKGETFKSGKRSVIVEDMELYSRGQFLIVKTKLSGSYDGWINLAGRPIIQEESNQIELTNFDIELETKNILHKSAAWLFKGTFKKL
;
A
#
# COMPACT_ATOMS: atom_id res chain seq x y z
N LYS A 1 -45.54 16.13 -28.00
CA LYS A 1 -45.34 14.73 -27.57
C LYS A 1 -44.34 13.97 -28.48
N TYR A 2 -44.50 14.02 -29.82
CA TYR A 2 -43.60 13.31 -30.74
C TYR A 2 -42.16 13.89 -30.72
N LEU A 3 -42.03 15.20 -30.81
CA LEU A 3 -40.74 15.89 -30.80
C LEU A 3 -39.97 15.66 -29.48
N THR A 4 -40.64 15.62 -28.34
CA THR A 4 -40.02 15.39 -27.05
C THR A 4 -39.46 13.96 -26.96
N GLN A 5 -40.21 12.96 -27.43
CA GLN A 5 -39.74 11.57 -27.45
C GLN A 5 -38.54 11.38 -28.39
N THR A 6 -38.56 11.99 -29.57
CA THR A 6 -37.45 11.90 -30.54
C THR A 6 -36.17 12.58 -29.99
N ILE A 7 -36.32 13.74 -29.32
CA ILE A 7 -35.19 14.41 -28.67
C ILE A 7 -34.65 13.57 -27.54
N ASP A 8 -35.50 13.01 -26.70
CA ASP A 8 -35.07 12.13 -25.56
C ASP A 8 -34.33 10.89 -26.08
N GLU A 9 -34.79 10.29 -27.19
CA GLU A 9 -34.12 9.14 -27.79
C GLU A 9 -32.78 9.49 -28.43
N GLU A 10 -32.67 10.62 -29.12
CA GLU A 10 -31.43 11.09 -29.72
C GLU A 10 -30.41 11.53 -28.64
N VAL A 11 -30.86 12.17 -27.56
CA VAL A 11 -29.99 12.50 -26.41
C VAL A 11 -29.51 11.23 -25.73
N LYS A 12 -30.37 10.23 -25.52
CA LYS A 12 -29.96 8.94 -24.96
C LYS A 12 -28.94 8.20 -25.80
N LYS A 13 -29.07 8.27 -27.15
CA LYS A 13 -28.11 7.68 -28.07
C LYS A 13 -26.78 8.46 -28.13
N ALA A 14 -26.85 9.79 -28.10
CA ALA A 14 -25.66 10.65 -28.15
C ALA A 14 -24.84 10.62 -26.87
N VAL A 15 -25.50 10.45 -25.73
CA VAL A 15 -24.85 10.33 -24.40
C VAL A 15 -25.07 8.91 -23.91
N ASP A 16 -24.25 7.97 -24.39
CA ASP A 16 -24.23 6.58 -23.90
C ASP A 16 -23.56 6.53 -22.53
N LEU A 17 -24.13 7.28 -21.58
CA LEU A 17 -23.62 7.45 -20.23
C LEU A 17 -23.55 6.11 -19.49
N GLN A 18 -24.53 5.26 -19.71
CA GLN A 18 -24.60 3.96 -19.06
C GLN A 18 -23.41 3.07 -19.44
N ASN A 19 -23.10 3.02 -20.75
CA ASN A 19 -21.97 2.23 -21.22
C ASN A 19 -20.62 2.84 -20.78
N GLN A 20 -20.49 4.16 -20.80
CA GLN A 20 -19.28 4.83 -20.32
C GLN A 20 -19.02 4.57 -18.83
N ILE A 21 -20.08 4.58 -18.01
CA ILE A 21 -19.99 4.25 -16.59
C ILE A 21 -19.64 2.78 -16.41
N GLN A 22 -20.25 1.86 -17.17
CA GLN A 22 -19.94 0.44 -17.10
C GLN A 22 -18.47 0.17 -17.46
N VAL A 23 -17.97 0.75 -18.54
CA VAL A 23 -16.56 0.64 -18.95
C VAL A 23 -15.62 1.19 -17.87
N THR A 24 -15.99 2.30 -17.24
CA THR A 24 -15.20 2.87 -16.15
C THR A 24 -15.24 1.96 -14.92
N TRP A 25 -16.40 1.44 -14.55
CA TRP A 25 -16.57 0.49 -13.46
C TRP A 25 -15.71 -0.75 -13.64
N ASP A 26 -15.70 -1.34 -14.83
CA ASP A 26 -14.91 -2.54 -15.13
C ASP A 26 -13.40 -2.28 -15.01
N LYS A 27 -12.95 -1.08 -15.38
CA LYS A 27 -11.54 -0.68 -15.25
C LYS A 27 -11.07 -0.56 -13.81
N LEU A 28 -11.96 -0.24 -12.86
CA LEU A 28 -11.61 -0.11 -11.45
C LEU A 28 -11.21 -1.45 -10.79
N TYR A 29 -11.54 -2.58 -11.43
CA TYR A 29 -11.13 -3.92 -11.00
C TYR A 29 -9.78 -4.35 -11.59
N GLN A 30 -9.21 -3.55 -12.50
CA GLN A 30 -7.93 -3.85 -13.12
C GLN A 30 -6.79 -3.23 -12.32
N PRO A 31 -5.64 -3.93 -12.22
CA PRO A 31 -4.46 -3.37 -11.60
C PRO A 31 -3.88 -2.25 -12.47
N PHE A 32 -3.47 -1.16 -11.84
CA PHE A 32 -2.68 -0.12 -12.47
C PHE A 32 -1.38 0.12 -11.69
N LEU A 33 -0.32 0.46 -12.40
CA LEU A 33 0.99 0.71 -11.83
C LEU A 33 0.99 2.06 -11.12
N ALA A 34 1.06 2.04 -9.79
CA ALA A 34 1.08 3.24 -8.95
C ALA A 34 2.50 3.80 -8.77
N SER A 35 3.52 2.91 -8.74
CA SER A 35 4.93 3.30 -8.70
C SER A 35 5.77 2.29 -9.47
N GLU A 36 6.52 2.78 -10.45
CA GLU A 36 7.47 1.97 -11.22
C GLU A 36 8.72 1.65 -10.40
N GLU A 37 9.21 2.60 -9.62
CA GLU A 37 10.40 2.46 -8.78
C GLU A 37 10.27 1.31 -7.77
N TYR A 38 9.11 1.22 -7.13
CA TYR A 38 8.84 0.20 -6.10
C TYR A 38 8.00 -0.97 -6.64
N LYS A 39 7.75 -1.03 -7.96
CA LYS A 39 6.85 -2.03 -8.58
C LYS A 39 5.55 -2.18 -7.80
N THR A 40 4.91 -1.03 -7.52
CA THR A 40 3.71 -0.96 -6.71
C THR A 40 2.49 -0.90 -7.59
N TRP A 41 1.60 -1.85 -7.44
CA TRP A 41 0.33 -1.96 -8.15
C TRP A 41 -0.82 -1.57 -7.23
N MET A 42 -1.86 -0.97 -7.79
CA MET A 42 -3.09 -0.65 -7.07
C MET A 42 -4.29 -1.20 -7.84
N ILE A 43 -5.25 -1.77 -7.11
CA ILE A 43 -6.58 -2.16 -7.60
C ILE A 43 -7.60 -1.47 -6.72
N LEU A 44 -8.54 -0.75 -7.30
CA LEU A 44 -9.50 0.04 -6.52
C LEU A 44 -10.60 -0.80 -5.86
N ASN A 45 -10.98 -1.95 -6.46
CA ASN A 45 -12.01 -2.84 -5.94
C ASN A 45 -13.28 -2.08 -5.50
N PRO A 46 -14.05 -1.50 -6.43
CA PRO A 46 -15.20 -0.68 -6.12
C PRO A 46 -16.33 -1.51 -5.50
N ILE A 47 -17.05 -0.89 -4.55
CA ILE A 47 -18.15 -1.51 -3.80
C ILE A 47 -19.48 -0.95 -4.24
N SER A 48 -19.59 0.37 -4.32
CA SER A 48 -20.83 1.07 -4.66
C SER A 48 -20.56 2.35 -5.43
N MET A 49 -21.59 2.83 -6.10
CA MET A 49 -21.57 4.06 -6.85
C MET A 49 -22.84 4.85 -6.59
N ALA A 50 -22.70 6.15 -6.40
CA ALA A 50 -23.83 7.05 -6.15
C ALA A 50 -23.71 8.30 -7.03
N LEU A 51 -24.83 8.88 -7.36
CA LEU A 51 -24.95 10.08 -8.18
C LEU A 51 -25.66 11.18 -7.40
N GLN A 52 -25.19 12.42 -7.57
CA GLN A 52 -25.98 13.58 -7.21
C GLN A 52 -27.03 13.91 -8.28
N PRO A 53 -28.11 14.60 -7.94
CA PRO A 53 -29.02 15.16 -8.92
C PRO A 53 -28.27 15.98 -9.97
N ILE A 54 -28.71 15.84 -11.23
CA ILE A 54 -28.09 16.58 -12.32
C ILE A 54 -28.43 18.06 -12.16
N GLU A 55 -27.40 18.88 -12.13
CA GLU A 55 -27.51 20.33 -12.16
C GLU A 55 -27.29 20.84 -13.58
N ASN A 56 -28.05 21.81 -14.00
CA ASN A 56 -27.90 22.44 -15.30
C ASN A 56 -27.77 23.95 -15.16
N THR A 57 -26.84 24.48 -15.91
CA THR A 57 -26.72 25.93 -16.18
C THR A 57 -27.08 26.19 -17.65
N ARG A 58 -26.88 27.43 -18.10
CA ARG A 58 -27.19 27.80 -19.50
C ARG A 58 -26.40 26.96 -20.52
N ASP A 59 -25.15 26.60 -20.19
CA ASP A 59 -24.19 26.04 -21.13
C ASP A 59 -23.59 24.70 -20.67
N THR A 60 -23.91 24.24 -19.45
CA THR A 60 -23.32 23.03 -18.88
C THR A 60 -24.33 22.17 -18.13
N ILE A 61 -24.11 20.87 -18.17
CA ILE A 61 -24.79 19.87 -17.37
C ILE A 61 -23.72 19.25 -16.49
N SER A 62 -23.94 19.24 -15.18
CA SER A 62 -23.00 18.67 -14.20
C SER A 62 -23.69 17.71 -13.25
N THR A 63 -22.97 16.71 -12.83
CA THR A 63 -23.37 15.82 -11.74
C THR A 63 -22.10 15.34 -11.03
N LEU A 64 -22.22 15.02 -9.76
CA LEU A 64 -21.14 14.41 -9.01
C LEU A 64 -21.34 12.89 -8.96
N LEU A 65 -20.32 12.16 -9.34
CA LEU A 65 -20.24 10.71 -9.22
C LEU A 65 -19.38 10.38 -8.02
N GLN A 66 -19.96 9.72 -7.03
CA GLN A 66 -19.25 9.20 -5.87
C GLN A 66 -19.01 7.70 -6.04
N VAL A 67 -17.79 7.26 -5.86
CA VAL A 67 -17.42 5.84 -5.86
C VAL A 67 -16.91 5.47 -4.47
N GLU A 68 -17.53 4.49 -3.86
CA GLU A 68 -17.02 3.82 -2.67
C GLU A 68 -16.18 2.64 -3.12
N ALA A 69 -14.93 2.57 -2.68
CA ALA A 69 -13.98 1.55 -3.08
C ALA A 69 -13.13 1.09 -1.91
N GLN A 70 -12.57 -0.10 -2.03
CA GLN A 70 -11.65 -0.70 -1.06
C GLN A 70 -10.32 -0.97 -1.77
N PRO A 71 -9.43 0.03 -1.88
CA PRO A 71 -8.20 -0.10 -2.64
C PRO A 71 -7.23 -1.09 -2.00
N HIS A 72 -6.57 -1.89 -2.84
CA HIS A 72 -5.52 -2.83 -2.49
C HIS A 72 -4.20 -2.36 -3.10
N ILE A 73 -3.14 -2.38 -2.31
CA ILE A 73 -1.77 -2.11 -2.77
C ILE A 73 -0.99 -3.41 -2.73
N ILE A 74 -0.32 -3.73 -3.83
CA ILE A 74 0.45 -4.96 -4.01
C ILE A 74 1.84 -4.58 -4.55
N LEU A 75 2.89 -5.06 -3.90
CA LEU A 75 4.26 -4.92 -4.37
C LEU A 75 4.67 -6.13 -5.20
N GLY A 76 5.55 -5.90 -6.18
CA GLY A 76 6.17 -6.93 -6.97
C GLY A 76 5.59 -7.09 -8.37
N GLU A 77 5.27 -8.32 -8.76
CA GLU A 77 4.70 -8.60 -10.08
C GLU A 77 3.28 -8.08 -10.20
N GLN A 78 2.88 -7.78 -11.44
CA GLN A 78 1.50 -7.34 -11.73
C GLN A 78 0.52 -8.41 -11.27
N PRO A 79 -0.41 -8.08 -10.35
CA PRO A 79 -1.44 -9.03 -9.94
C PRO A 79 -2.49 -9.23 -11.04
N ASP A 80 -3.22 -10.33 -10.94
CA ASP A 80 -4.40 -10.53 -11.76
C ASP A 80 -5.50 -9.51 -11.44
N SER A 81 -6.32 -9.21 -12.45
CA SER A 81 -7.51 -8.39 -12.26
C SER A 81 -8.51 -9.07 -11.32
N LEU A 82 -9.18 -8.29 -10.49
CA LEU A 82 -10.26 -8.84 -9.68
C LEU A 82 -11.48 -9.20 -10.56
N PRO A 83 -12.27 -10.21 -10.16
CA PRO A 83 -13.54 -10.49 -10.82
C PRO A 83 -14.46 -9.27 -10.79
N VAL A 84 -14.87 -8.80 -11.96
CA VAL A 84 -15.79 -7.68 -12.09
C VAL A 84 -17.14 -8.03 -11.48
N LYS A 85 -17.61 -7.24 -10.53
CA LYS A 85 -18.95 -7.35 -9.97
C LYS A 85 -19.92 -6.53 -10.80
N PRO A 86 -21.18 -6.97 -10.96
CA PRO A 86 -22.18 -6.18 -11.65
C PRO A 86 -22.33 -4.78 -11.05
N LEU A 87 -22.44 -3.79 -11.92
CA LEU A 87 -22.78 -2.45 -11.48
C LEU A 87 -24.22 -2.45 -10.94
N HIS A 88 -24.37 -2.13 -9.66
CA HIS A 88 -25.68 -1.98 -9.03
C HIS A 88 -26.37 -0.68 -9.49
N PRO A 89 -27.69 -0.59 -9.40
CA PRO A 89 -28.39 0.66 -9.65
C PRO A 89 -27.81 1.79 -8.78
N PHE A 90 -27.69 2.97 -9.35
CA PHE A 90 -27.14 4.12 -8.63
C PHE A 90 -28.00 4.50 -7.43
N ASN A 91 -27.35 4.76 -6.32
CA ASN A 91 -27.96 5.44 -5.20
C ASN A 91 -27.92 6.95 -5.45
N TRP A 92 -29.01 7.65 -5.12
CA TRP A 92 -29.03 9.10 -5.17
C TRP A 92 -28.54 9.65 -3.84
N ILE A 93 -27.61 10.59 -3.89
CA ILE A 93 -27.11 11.31 -2.70
C ILE A 93 -27.58 12.76 -2.78
N SER A 94 -28.11 13.26 -1.65
CA SER A 94 -28.69 14.61 -1.56
C SER A 94 -27.74 15.66 -0.96
N SER A 95 -26.59 15.25 -0.46
CA SER A 95 -25.64 16.18 0.16
C SER A 95 -24.21 15.80 -0.16
N GLU A 96 -23.39 16.79 -0.48
CA GLU A 96 -21.95 16.66 -0.46
C GLU A 96 -21.50 16.38 0.97
N LYS A 97 -20.74 15.30 1.15
CA LYS A 97 -19.81 15.23 2.28
C LYS A 97 -18.50 15.82 1.78
N ASP A 98 -18.11 16.95 2.33
CA ASP A 98 -16.79 17.58 2.10
C ASP A 98 -15.64 16.75 2.70
N SER A 99 -15.85 15.46 2.89
CA SER A 99 -14.86 14.55 3.44
C SER A 99 -14.48 13.49 2.42
N PHE A 100 -13.19 13.40 2.20
CA PHE A 100 -12.57 12.35 1.41
C PHE A 100 -11.91 11.39 2.40
N ASP A 101 -12.40 10.16 2.48
CA ASP A 101 -11.88 9.13 3.37
C ASP A 101 -11.38 7.95 2.54
N ILE A 102 -10.10 7.62 2.68
CA ILE A 102 -9.50 6.48 2.00
C ILE A 102 -8.90 5.53 3.03
N THR A 103 -9.44 4.32 3.06
CA THR A 103 -8.79 3.21 3.76
C THR A 103 -8.01 2.37 2.74
N LEU A 104 -6.69 2.34 2.87
CA LEU A 104 -5.81 1.55 2.01
C LEU A 104 -5.47 0.22 2.71
N VAL A 105 -5.73 -0.89 2.01
CA VAL A 105 -5.25 -2.21 2.42
C VAL A 105 -4.02 -2.53 1.59
N SER A 106 -2.86 -2.64 2.25
CA SER A 106 -1.60 -2.94 1.59
C SER A 106 -1.16 -4.38 1.89
N HIS A 107 -0.83 -5.12 0.85
CA HIS A 107 -0.23 -6.45 0.93
C HIS A 107 1.23 -6.36 0.52
N LEU A 108 2.12 -6.61 1.47
CA LEU A 108 3.57 -6.54 1.30
C LEU A 108 4.16 -7.94 1.48
N PRO A 109 4.34 -8.73 0.39
CA PRO A 109 4.98 -10.04 0.48
C PRO A 109 6.41 -9.92 1.01
N PHE A 110 6.81 -10.77 1.94
CA PHE A 110 8.18 -10.78 2.48
C PHE A 110 9.23 -11.05 1.42
N THR A 111 8.89 -11.77 0.36
CA THR A 111 9.78 -11.99 -0.79
C THR A 111 10.20 -10.68 -1.44
N GLU A 112 9.25 -9.77 -1.68
CA GLU A 112 9.51 -8.47 -2.29
C GLU A 112 10.26 -7.53 -1.32
N ILE A 113 9.85 -7.52 -0.05
CA ILE A 113 10.54 -6.74 0.98
C ILE A 113 12.00 -7.19 1.08
N ASN A 114 12.26 -8.50 1.12
CA ASN A 114 13.61 -9.04 1.23
C ASN A 114 14.48 -8.69 0.03
N GLN A 115 13.93 -8.65 -1.19
CA GLN A 115 14.66 -8.20 -2.37
C GLN A 115 15.05 -6.72 -2.25
N LEU A 116 14.10 -5.86 -1.86
CA LEU A 116 14.36 -4.43 -1.68
C LEU A 116 15.39 -4.16 -0.58
N VAL A 117 15.23 -4.80 0.57
CA VAL A 117 16.16 -4.64 1.70
C VAL A 117 17.53 -5.19 1.36
N GLY A 118 17.61 -6.37 0.72
CA GLY A 118 18.86 -6.96 0.29
C GLY A 118 19.63 -6.07 -0.67
N SER A 119 18.97 -5.41 -1.61
CA SER A 119 19.62 -4.51 -2.56
C SER A 119 20.13 -3.20 -1.94
N ASN A 120 19.45 -2.70 -0.90
CA ASN A 120 19.75 -1.40 -0.31
C ASN A 120 20.64 -1.45 0.93
N ILE A 121 20.64 -2.56 1.67
CA ILE A 121 21.31 -2.65 2.98
C ILE A 121 22.55 -3.54 2.95
N LYS A 122 22.61 -4.49 2.03
CA LYS A 122 23.78 -5.37 1.90
C LYS A 122 25.03 -4.58 1.56
N GLY A 123 26.08 -4.75 2.36
CA GLY A 123 27.35 -4.01 2.23
C GLY A 123 27.38 -2.71 3.03
N GLU A 124 26.27 -2.25 3.58
CA GLU A 124 26.24 -1.07 4.43
C GLU A 124 27.07 -1.27 5.70
N THR A 125 27.78 -0.22 6.08
CA THR A 125 28.67 -0.22 7.25
C THR A 125 28.11 0.66 8.35
N PHE A 126 27.86 0.07 9.50
CA PHE A 126 27.38 0.77 10.69
C PHE A 126 28.51 0.94 11.72
N LYS A 127 28.69 2.18 12.20
CA LYS A 127 29.77 2.55 13.13
C LYS A 127 29.21 3.12 14.42
N SER A 128 29.81 2.74 15.55
CA SER A 128 29.55 3.33 16.85
C SER A 128 30.85 3.39 17.67
N GLY A 129 31.41 4.58 17.82
CA GLY A 129 32.70 4.79 18.42
C GLY A 129 33.81 4.07 17.62
N LYS A 130 34.53 3.17 18.28
CA LYS A 130 35.59 2.36 17.66
C LYS A 130 35.10 1.05 17.04
N ARG A 131 33.80 0.78 17.08
CA ARG A 131 33.20 -0.45 16.55
C ARG A 131 32.56 -0.19 15.21
N SER A 132 32.70 -1.13 14.29
CA SER A 132 32.02 -1.13 13.00
C SER A 132 31.60 -2.53 12.64
N VAL A 133 30.42 -2.64 11.99
CA VAL A 133 29.94 -3.88 11.41
C VAL A 133 29.49 -3.60 9.99
N ILE A 134 29.57 -4.62 9.15
CA ILE A 134 29.09 -4.64 7.78
C ILE A 134 27.93 -5.60 7.73
N VAL A 135 26.84 -5.23 7.07
CA VAL A 135 25.70 -6.11 6.79
C VAL A 135 26.07 -7.00 5.61
N GLU A 136 26.23 -8.28 5.86
CA GLU A 136 26.53 -9.29 4.84
C GLU A 136 25.26 -9.83 4.19
N ASP A 137 24.19 -9.95 5.00
CA ASP A 137 22.90 -10.47 4.57
C ASP A 137 21.79 -10.05 5.53
N MET A 138 20.55 -9.94 5.03
CA MET A 138 19.39 -9.59 5.83
C MET A 138 18.15 -10.31 5.31
N GLU A 139 17.36 -10.85 6.22
CA GLU A 139 16.10 -11.51 5.94
C GLU A 139 15.02 -11.06 6.92
N LEU A 140 13.87 -10.66 6.39
CA LEU A 140 12.68 -10.32 7.17
C LEU A 140 11.64 -11.43 7.02
N TYR A 141 11.03 -11.80 8.14
CA TYR A 141 9.90 -12.73 8.17
C TYR A 141 9.03 -12.49 9.41
N SER A 142 7.83 -13.08 9.43
CA SER A 142 6.94 -12.97 10.58
C SER A 142 6.98 -14.23 11.44
N ARG A 143 6.86 -14.05 12.75
CA ARG A 143 6.63 -15.13 13.73
C ARG A 143 5.47 -14.69 14.64
N GLY A 144 4.26 -15.12 14.30
CA GLY A 144 3.05 -14.63 14.97
C GLY A 144 2.82 -13.15 14.73
N GLN A 145 2.81 -12.34 15.78
CA GLN A 145 2.63 -10.88 15.71
C GLN A 145 3.95 -10.11 15.65
N PHE A 146 5.09 -10.82 15.62
CA PHE A 146 6.40 -10.21 15.59
C PHE A 146 6.99 -10.23 14.18
N LEU A 147 7.57 -9.11 13.80
CA LEU A 147 8.48 -9.01 12.67
C LEU A 147 9.88 -9.41 13.15
N ILE A 148 10.49 -10.35 12.47
CA ILE A 148 11.86 -10.80 12.73
C ILE A 148 12.76 -10.22 11.65
N VAL A 149 13.79 -9.51 12.07
CA VAL A 149 14.87 -9.03 11.22
C VAL A 149 16.11 -9.86 11.53
N LYS A 150 16.39 -10.83 10.67
CA LYS A 150 17.56 -11.71 10.78
C LYS A 150 18.68 -11.11 9.96
N THR A 151 19.81 -10.77 10.58
CA THR A 151 20.90 -10.05 9.94
C THR A 151 22.21 -10.76 10.16
N LYS A 152 22.96 -11.00 9.09
CA LYS A 152 24.34 -11.48 9.14
C LYS A 152 25.29 -10.30 9.14
N LEU A 153 26.13 -10.24 10.12
CA LEU A 153 27.11 -9.16 10.31
C LEU A 153 28.53 -9.71 10.27
N SER A 154 29.46 -8.86 9.82
CA SER A 154 30.90 -9.07 9.90
C SER A 154 31.58 -7.83 10.50
N GLY A 155 32.85 -7.97 10.95
CA GLY A 155 33.64 -6.87 11.51
C GLY A 155 33.79 -6.94 13.04
N SER A 156 33.40 -5.89 13.77
CA SER A 156 33.46 -5.91 15.24
C SER A 156 32.54 -6.94 15.89
N TYR A 157 31.63 -7.48 15.16
CA TYR A 157 30.79 -8.64 15.45
C TYR A 157 30.72 -9.49 14.18
N ASP A 158 30.87 -10.80 14.34
CA ASP A 158 30.79 -11.76 13.23
C ASP A 158 29.76 -12.83 13.61
N GLY A 159 28.66 -12.91 12.83
CA GLY A 159 27.60 -13.88 13.07
C GLY A 159 26.20 -13.36 12.73
N TRP A 160 25.20 -14.16 13.07
CA TRP A 160 23.80 -13.84 12.90
C TRP A 160 23.21 -13.22 14.17
N ILE A 161 22.39 -12.22 13.96
CA ILE A 161 21.53 -11.62 14.98
C ILE A 161 20.08 -11.65 14.52
N ASN A 162 19.16 -11.90 15.42
CA ASN A 162 17.73 -11.79 15.21
C ASN A 162 17.19 -10.66 16.08
N LEU A 163 16.57 -9.70 15.46
CA LEU A 163 15.79 -8.67 16.13
C LEU A 163 14.32 -9.01 15.96
N ALA A 164 13.62 -9.25 17.05
CA ALA A 164 12.19 -9.47 17.08
C ALA A 164 11.50 -8.22 17.63
N GLY A 165 10.47 -7.73 16.97
CA GLY A 165 9.69 -6.59 17.46
C GLY A 165 8.29 -6.61 16.90
N ARG A 166 7.36 -5.95 17.60
CA ARG A 166 6.01 -5.75 17.07
C ARG A 166 6.02 -4.52 16.16
N PRO A 167 5.66 -4.66 14.87
CA PRO A 167 5.59 -3.52 13.98
C PRO A 167 4.39 -2.64 14.33
N ILE A 168 4.61 -1.34 14.39
CA ILE A 168 3.58 -0.31 14.49
C ILE A 168 3.84 0.74 13.42
N ILE A 169 2.79 1.37 12.93
CA ILE A 169 2.90 2.52 12.04
C ILE A 169 2.82 3.78 12.89
N GLN A 170 3.82 4.64 12.78
CA GLN A 170 3.81 5.97 13.38
C GLN A 170 3.02 6.90 12.46
N GLU A 171 1.86 7.35 12.90
CA GLU A 171 0.95 8.18 12.09
C GLU A 171 1.59 9.50 11.64
N GLU A 172 2.44 10.12 12.49
CA GLU A 172 3.07 11.40 12.17
C GLU A 172 4.15 11.31 11.08
N SER A 173 4.87 10.18 11.01
CA SER A 173 6.02 10.00 10.10
C SER A 173 5.75 9.04 8.95
N ASN A 174 4.63 8.31 8.97
CA ASN A 174 4.31 7.19 8.08
C ASN A 174 5.42 6.11 8.04
N GLN A 175 6.15 5.97 9.16
CA GLN A 175 7.24 5.00 9.27
C GLN A 175 6.80 3.79 10.09
N ILE A 176 7.33 2.62 9.72
CA ILE A 176 7.16 1.42 10.51
C ILE A 176 8.21 1.42 11.61
N GLU A 177 7.76 1.43 12.86
CA GLU A 177 8.63 1.22 14.02
C GLU A 177 8.41 -0.16 14.61
N LEU A 178 9.49 -0.75 15.14
CA LEU A 178 9.39 -1.98 15.92
C LEU A 178 9.35 -1.62 17.41
N THR A 179 8.35 -2.13 18.11
CA THR A 179 8.21 -2.00 19.56
C THR A 179 8.37 -3.35 20.24
N ASN A 180 8.56 -3.34 21.57
CA ASN A 180 8.75 -4.57 22.36
C ASN A 180 9.89 -5.44 21.82
N PHE A 181 11.06 -4.82 21.66
CA PHE A 181 12.22 -5.49 21.10
C PHE A 181 12.72 -6.64 21.96
N ASP A 182 12.99 -7.76 21.32
CA ASP A 182 13.82 -8.84 21.83
C ASP A 182 14.96 -9.10 20.85
N ILE A 183 16.16 -9.37 21.41
CA ILE A 183 17.37 -9.59 20.63
C ILE A 183 17.89 -10.98 20.94
N GLU A 184 17.84 -11.86 19.96
CA GLU A 184 18.43 -13.19 20.03
C GLU A 184 19.74 -13.22 19.24
N LEU A 185 20.81 -13.68 19.89
CA LEU A 185 22.12 -13.89 19.26
C LEU A 185 22.32 -15.39 19.01
N GLU A 186 22.62 -15.78 17.80
CA GLU A 186 22.86 -17.20 17.47
C GLU A 186 24.23 -17.70 17.97
N THR A 187 25.11 -16.82 18.43
CA THR A 187 26.43 -17.19 18.94
C THR A 187 26.50 -17.16 20.47
N LYS A 188 26.87 -18.28 21.07
CA LYS A 188 26.96 -18.48 22.51
C LYS A 188 28.05 -17.64 23.23
N ASN A 189 28.91 -16.94 22.49
CA ASN A 189 30.15 -16.35 23.04
C ASN A 189 30.18 -14.82 23.14
N ILE A 190 29.07 -14.10 22.87
CA ILE A 190 29.09 -12.64 22.89
C ILE A 190 28.04 -12.12 23.87
N LEU A 191 28.54 -11.41 24.88
CA LEU A 191 27.78 -10.73 25.91
C LEU A 191 26.68 -9.84 25.29
N HIS A 192 25.42 -10.05 25.67
CA HIS A 192 24.22 -9.29 25.28
C HIS A 192 24.41 -7.76 25.30
N LYS A 193 25.34 -7.25 26.09
CA LYS A 193 25.67 -5.82 26.15
C LYS A 193 26.44 -5.31 24.94
N SER A 194 27.04 -6.18 24.13
CA SER A 194 27.89 -5.78 22.99
C SER A 194 27.05 -5.48 21.73
N ALA A 195 25.89 -6.08 21.58
CA ALA A 195 25.02 -5.88 20.41
C ALA A 195 23.99 -4.76 20.60
N ALA A 196 23.67 -4.38 21.84
CA ALA A 196 22.69 -3.33 22.13
C ALA A 196 23.02 -1.95 21.53
N TRP A 197 24.29 -1.69 21.17
CA TRP A 197 24.69 -0.45 20.52
C TRP A 197 24.27 -0.40 19.04
N LEU A 198 24.19 -1.58 18.37
CA LEU A 198 23.78 -1.68 16.97
C LEU A 198 22.38 -1.09 16.76
N PHE A 199 21.53 -1.23 17.78
CA PHE A 199 20.12 -0.86 17.69
C PHE A 199 19.80 0.55 18.20
N LYS A 200 20.71 1.17 18.98
CA LYS A 200 20.47 2.51 19.54
C LYS A 200 20.53 3.67 18.54
N GLY A 201 21.04 3.45 17.34
CA GLY A 201 21.20 4.53 16.35
C GLY A 201 20.88 4.19 14.90
N THR A 202 20.79 2.90 14.57
CA THR A 202 20.83 2.43 13.19
C THR A 202 19.46 2.07 12.63
N PHE A 203 18.61 1.44 13.42
CA PHE A 203 17.28 1.00 12.98
C PHE A 203 16.17 2.03 13.21
N LYS A 204 16.49 3.25 13.62
CA LYS A 204 15.55 4.37 13.71
C LYS A 204 15.29 5.07 12.37
N LYS A 205 15.86 4.60 11.27
CA LYS A 205 15.78 5.23 9.96
C LYS A 205 15.55 4.22 8.83
N LEU A 206 14.81 3.14 9.09
CA LEU A 206 14.27 2.27 8.04
C LEU A 206 12.87 2.71 7.67
#